data_b4346dafb2171320379f2e50e20ba0aa
#
_entry.id   b4346dafb2171320379f2e50e20ba0aa
#
_cell.length_a   1.000
_cell.length_b   1.000
_cell.length_c   1.000
_cell.angle_alpha   90.00
_cell.angle_beta   90.00
_cell.angle_gamma   90.00
#
_symmetry.space_group_name_H-M   'P 1'
#
loop_
_entity.id
_entity.type
_entity.pdbx_description
1 polymer ?
#
loop_
_entity_poly.entity_id
_entity_poly.type
_entity_poly.pdbx_seq_one_letter_code
_entity_poly.pdbx_strand_id
1 'polypeptide(L)'
;VLADPSAPDARRAENAAALLALPAERAAALKKIGDLLADGKSSDALRTPLLITVGELPPAESAGLLIDAYVRSRSGAVFEQLLKRPETALALLAAVKSGRVSFADLGTANIDRLRTHPIRRVTNEAAVVLAAAGAPSKEKQALIEQLLPEVQKPGDVANGKMLFVGACAICHKFGDVGIRDVGPPLAGIGAHGPAELLAHILDPN
;
A
#
# COMPACT_ATOMS: atom_id res chain seq x y z
N VAL A 1 32.18 -4.56 7.03
CA VAL A 1 31.31 -4.85 8.20
C VAL A 1 29.85 -4.78 7.78
N LEU A 2 29.34 -3.65 7.20
CA LEU A 2 27.91 -3.52 6.85
C LEU A 2 27.41 -4.65 5.92
N ALA A 3 28.21 -5.05 4.95
CA ALA A 3 27.86 -6.08 3.98
C ALA A 3 28.18 -7.52 4.44
N ASP A 4 28.84 -7.67 5.56
CA ASP A 4 29.30 -8.97 6.05
C ASP A 4 28.18 -9.65 6.88
N PRO A 5 27.58 -10.75 6.38
CA PRO A 5 26.50 -11.43 7.08
C PRO A 5 26.97 -12.17 8.36
N SER A 6 28.28 -12.37 8.54
CA SER A 6 28.84 -12.98 9.74
C SER A 6 29.05 -11.99 10.89
N ALA A 7 29.05 -10.69 10.60
CA ALA A 7 29.16 -9.66 11.61
C ALA A 7 27.85 -9.49 12.39
N PRO A 8 27.90 -9.22 13.72
CA PRO A 8 26.72 -8.96 14.53
C PRO A 8 25.86 -7.81 13.96
N ASP A 9 24.54 -7.96 13.93
CA ASP A 9 23.62 -6.99 13.36
C ASP A 9 23.73 -5.58 13.95
N ALA A 10 23.94 -5.48 15.26
CA ALA A 10 24.17 -4.18 15.92
C ALA A 10 25.41 -3.47 15.34
N ARG A 11 26.51 -4.22 15.15
CA ARG A 11 27.75 -3.65 14.57
C ARG A 11 27.59 -3.27 13.11
N ARG A 12 26.76 -4.02 12.35
CA ARG A 12 26.43 -3.68 10.96
C ARG A 12 25.61 -2.40 10.89
N ALA A 13 24.64 -2.21 11.79
CA ALA A 13 23.83 -1.01 11.90
C ALA A 13 24.65 0.24 12.30
N GLU A 14 25.52 0.10 13.30
CA GLU A 14 26.46 1.15 13.71
C GLU A 14 27.39 1.57 12.56
N ASN A 15 27.92 0.58 11.83
CA ASN A 15 28.76 0.83 10.66
C ASN A 15 28.00 1.56 9.55
N ALA A 16 26.71 1.25 9.34
CA ALA A 16 25.86 1.96 8.38
C ALA A 16 25.76 3.45 8.75
N ALA A 17 25.47 3.77 10.01
CA ALA A 17 25.38 5.15 10.49
C ALA A 17 26.72 5.90 10.33
N ALA A 18 27.82 5.25 10.66
CA ALA A 18 29.15 5.82 10.49
C ALA A 18 29.50 6.11 9.02
N LEU A 19 29.19 5.19 8.11
CA LEU A 19 29.42 5.39 6.68
C LEU A 19 28.57 6.52 6.08
N LEU A 20 27.34 6.66 6.55
CA LEU A 20 26.45 7.74 6.11
C LEU A 20 26.95 9.14 6.56
N ALA A 21 27.72 9.21 7.63
CA ALA A 21 28.35 10.45 8.07
C ALA A 21 29.56 10.86 7.21
N LEU A 22 30.12 9.95 6.41
CA LEU A 22 31.27 10.20 5.54
C LEU A 22 30.80 10.55 4.11
N PRO A 23 31.03 11.78 3.61
CA PRO A 23 30.52 12.18 2.29
C PRO A 23 30.98 11.28 1.14
N ALA A 24 32.23 10.80 1.19
CA ALA A 24 32.78 9.92 0.15
C ALA A 24 32.12 8.51 0.12
N GLU A 25 31.67 8.01 1.26
CA GLU A 25 31.12 6.67 1.43
C GLU A 25 29.58 6.65 1.35
N ARG A 26 28.95 7.81 1.51
CA ARG A 26 27.51 7.95 1.73
C ARG A 26 26.68 7.31 0.62
N ALA A 27 27.00 7.56 -0.64
CA ALA A 27 26.25 7.02 -1.76
C ALA A 27 26.31 5.48 -1.83
N ALA A 28 27.49 4.90 -1.59
CA ALA A 28 27.68 3.44 -1.55
C ALA A 28 26.95 2.82 -0.34
N ALA A 29 27.01 3.50 0.82
CA ALA A 29 26.29 3.08 2.02
C ALA A 29 24.76 3.08 1.81
N LEU A 30 24.20 4.15 1.23
CA LEU A 30 22.77 4.24 0.91
C LEU A 30 22.31 3.10 0.01
N LYS A 31 23.07 2.81 -1.06
CA LYS A 31 22.77 1.68 -1.94
C LYS A 31 22.75 0.36 -1.18
N LYS A 32 23.78 0.11 -0.37
CA LYS A 32 23.89 -1.14 0.41
C LYS A 32 22.79 -1.28 1.46
N ILE A 33 22.44 -0.20 2.14
CA ILE A 33 21.31 -0.16 3.08
C ILE A 33 20.00 -0.47 2.34
N GLY A 34 19.78 0.12 1.16
CA GLY A 34 18.61 -0.16 0.33
C GLY A 34 18.50 -1.65 -0.03
N ASP A 35 19.61 -2.28 -0.40
CA ASP A 35 19.64 -3.73 -0.69
C ASP A 35 19.30 -4.56 0.56
N LEU A 36 19.84 -4.21 1.73
CA LEU A 36 19.54 -4.90 2.99
C LEU A 36 18.09 -4.71 3.46
N LEU A 37 17.52 -3.55 3.26
CA LEU A 37 16.10 -3.27 3.59
C LEU A 37 15.13 -4.00 2.66
N ALA A 38 15.54 -4.23 1.43
CA ALA A 38 14.75 -4.94 0.43
C ALA A 38 14.94 -6.46 0.48
N ASP A 39 16.01 -6.94 1.08
CA ASP A 39 16.28 -8.36 1.26
C ASP A 39 15.38 -8.92 2.37
N GLY A 40 14.44 -9.81 2.02
CA GLY A 40 13.56 -10.48 2.97
C GLY A 40 14.28 -11.38 3.98
N LYS A 41 15.60 -11.62 3.83
CA LYS A 41 16.42 -12.45 4.71
C LYS A 41 17.10 -11.65 5.83
N SER A 42 17.14 -10.32 5.73
CA SER A 42 17.69 -9.47 6.78
C SER A 42 16.85 -9.59 8.06
N SER A 43 17.50 -9.76 9.21
CA SER A 43 16.83 -9.85 10.52
C SER A 43 16.14 -8.52 10.89
N ASP A 44 15.12 -8.57 11.74
CA ASP A 44 14.50 -7.35 12.29
C ASP A 44 15.46 -6.57 13.18
N ALA A 45 16.42 -7.25 13.83
CA ALA A 45 17.48 -6.62 14.62
C ALA A 45 18.41 -5.73 13.78
N LEU A 46 18.59 -6.05 12.49
CA LEU A 46 19.32 -5.21 11.55
C LEU A 46 18.40 -4.18 10.87
N ARG A 47 17.24 -4.60 10.42
CA ARG A 47 16.33 -3.76 9.61
C ARG A 47 15.81 -2.55 10.36
N THR A 48 15.42 -2.74 11.63
CA THR A 48 14.83 -1.66 12.43
C THR A 48 15.79 -0.48 12.62
N PRO A 49 17.04 -0.67 13.10
CA PRO A 49 17.97 0.46 13.21
C PRO A 49 18.36 1.07 11.85
N LEU A 50 18.47 0.27 10.78
CA LEU A 50 18.70 0.80 9.44
C LEU A 50 17.55 1.71 8.96
N LEU A 51 16.30 1.31 9.20
CA LEU A 51 15.13 2.11 8.87
C LEU A 51 15.11 3.44 9.65
N ILE A 52 15.43 3.41 10.94
CA ILE A 52 15.53 4.61 11.76
C ILE A 52 16.59 5.54 11.18
N THR A 53 17.78 5.03 10.92
CA THR A 53 18.90 5.80 10.36
C THR A 53 18.55 6.44 9.01
N VAL A 54 17.90 5.68 8.11
CA VAL A 54 17.45 6.23 6.83
C VAL A 54 16.34 7.26 7.01
N GLY A 55 15.41 7.04 7.97
CA GLY A 55 14.34 7.97 8.26
C GLY A 55 14.79 9.34 8.78
N GLU A 56 16.01 9.42 9.34
CA GLU A 56 16.62 10.67 9.81
C GLU A 56 17.33 11.46 8.71
N LEU A 57 17.60 10.83 7.57
CA LEU A 57 18.24 11.51 6.43
C LEU A 57 17.30 12.56 5.81
N PRO A 58 17.85 13.55 5.10
CA PRO A 58 17.04 14.47 4.32
C PRO A 58 16.06 13.72 3.40
N PRO A 59 14.80 14.16 3.25
CA PRO A 59 13.80 13.50 2.41
C PRO A 59 14.26 13.27 0.96
N ALA A 60 15.06 14.17 0.41
CA ALA A 60 15.63 14.04 -0.93
C ALA A 60 16.53 12.79 -1.08
N GLU A 61 17.15 12.35 0.00
CA GLU A 61 18.03 11.16 0.01
C GLU A 61 17.28 9.89 0.42
N SER A 62 16.36 10.00 1.37
CA SER A 62 15.68 8.86 1.98
C SER A 62 14.44 8.39 1.21
N ALA A 63 13.68 9.30 0.59
CA ALA A 63 12.39 8.97 0.00
C ALA A 63 12.48 7.90 -1.09
N GLY A 64 13.41 8.05 -2.03
CA GLY A 64 13.61 7.10 -3.12
C GLY A 64 13.97 5.69 -2.61
N LEU A 65 14.88 5.62 -1.64
CA LEU A 65 15.33 4.39 -1.02
C LEU A 65 14.20 3.69 -0.24
N LEU A 66 13.44 4.45 0.55
CA LEU A 66 12.29 3.91 1.29
C LEU A 66 11.19 3.42 0.35
N ILE A 67 10.92 4.13 -0.76
CA ILE A 67 9.95 3.71 -1.77
C ILE A 67 10.41 2.41 -2.42
N ASP A 68 11.68 2.29 -2.81
CA ASP A 68 12.24 1.05 -3.40
C ASP A 68 12.19 -0.13 -2.42
N ALA A 69 12.50 0.12 -1.16
CA ALA A 69 12.37 -0.89 -0.11
C ALA A 69 10.92 -1.32 0.09
N TYR A 70 9.97 -0.36 0.06
CA TYR A 70 8.54 -0.65 0.18
C TYR A 70 8.03 -1.48 -1.02
N VAL A 71 8.35 -1.09 -2.24
CA VAL A 71 7.96 -1.83 -3.46
C VAL A 71 8.39 -3.30 -3.39
N ARG A 72 9.58 -3.57 -2.86
CA ARG A 72 10.13 -4.94 -2.80
C ARG A 72 9.63 -5.74 -1.60
N SER A 73 9.48 -5.12 -0.43
CA SER A 73 9.18 -5.82 0.82
C SER A 73 7.73 -5.75 1.27
N ARG A 74 6.97 -4.76 0.82
CA ARG A 74 5.61 -4.41 1.33
C ARG A 74 5.59 -4.25 2.86
N SER A 75 6.73 -3.95 3.45
CA SER A 75 6.88 -3.87 4.90
C SER A 75 6.14 -2.68 5.50
N GLY A 76 5.29 -2.96 6.50
CA GLY A 76 4.62 -1.91 7.28
C GLY A 76 5.61 -0.98 7.99
N ALA A 77 6.75 -1.48 8.45
CA ALA A 77 7.79 -0.66 9.08
C ALA A 77 8.42 0.35 8.11
N VAL A 78 8.59 -0.03 6.83
CA VAL A 78 9.04 0.89 5.79
C VAL A 78 7.97 1.94 5.50
N PHE A 79 6.70 1.53 5.43
CA PHE A 79 5.58 2.45 5.24
C PHE A 79 5.47 3.48 6.37
N GLU A 80 5.69 3.06 7.63
CA GLU A 80 5.76 3.97 8.78
C GLU A 80 6.81 5.07 8.58
N GLN A 81 8.00 4.73 8.09
CA GLN A 81 9.04 5.72 7.84
C GLN A 81 8.65 6.69 6.73
N LEU A 82 7.94 6.21 5.70
CA LEU A 82 7.43 7.07 4.61
C LEU A 82 6.39 8.08 5.10
N LEU A 83 5.58 7.72 6.12
CA LEU A 83 4.57 8.61 6.68
C LEU A 83 5.10 9.59 7.73
N LYS A 84 6.28 9.40 8.30
CA LYS A 84 6.82 10.28 9.37
C LYS A 84 7.00 11.73 8.94
N ARG A 85 7.33 11.97 7.67
CA ARG A 85 7.57 13.30 7.14
C ARG A 85 6.65 13.58 5.95
N PRO A 86 6.06 14.77 5.86
CA PRO A 86 5.18 15.10 4.75
C PRO A 86 5.86 14.98 3.38
N GLU A 87 7.17 15.28 3.30
CA GLU A 87 7.92 15.20 2.04
C GLU A 87 8.06 13.75 1.55
N THR A 88 8.32 12.79 2.44
CA THR A 88 8.41 11.36 2.09
C THR A 88 7.04 10.78 1.77
N ALA A 89 5.98 11.20 2.47
CA ALA A 89 4.60 10.82 2.17
C ALA A 89 4.15 11.36 0.80
N LEU A 90 4.49 12.61 0.47
CA LEU A 90 4.23 13.19 -0.85
C LEU A 90 5.04 12.50 -1.96
N ALA A 91 6.28 12.11 -1.69
CA ALA A 91 7.08 11.32 -2.63
C ALA A 91 6.46 9.94 -2.89
N LEU A 92 5.90 9.29 -1.86
CA LEU A 92 5.14 8.04 -2.02
C LEU A 92 3.90 8.25 -2.90
N LEU A 93 3.13 9.32 -2.68
CA LEU A 93 1.98 9.66 -3.53
C LEU A 93 2.39 9.94 -4.98
N ALA A 94 3.52 10.61 -5.19
CA ALA A 94 4.08 10.80 -6.53
C ALA A 94 4.48 9.47 -7.18
N ALA A 95 5.01 8.53 -6.41
CA ALA A 95 5.32 7.17 -6.88
C ALA A 95 4.06 6.38 -7.25
N VAL A 96 2.95 6.55 -6.51
CA VAL A 96 1.64 5.98 -6.87
C VAL A 96 1.12 6.61 -8.17
N LYS A 97 1.16 7.92 -8.28
CA LYS A 97 0.73 8.67 -9.47
C LYS A 97 1.49 8.26 -10.74
N SER A 98 2.78 7.96 -10.61
CA SER A 98 3.61 7.49 -11.73
C SER A 98 3.50 5.99 -12.02
N GLY A 99 2.75 5.22 -11.22
CA GLY A 99 2.64 3.76 -11.35
C GLY A 99 3.84 2.97 -10.81
N ARG A 100 4.83 3.62 -10.19
CA ARG A 100 5.98 2.95 -9.54
C ARG A 100 5.54 2.14 -8.30
N VAL A 101 4.54 2.63 -7.59
CA VAL A 101 3.82 1.91 -6.53
C VAL A 101 2.41 1.69 -7.02
N SER A 102 1.96 0.42 -7.11
CA SER A 102 0.60 0.15 -7.53
C SER A 102 -0.39 0.47 -6.40
N PHE A 103 -1.59 0.90 -6.76
CA PHE A 103 -2.65 1.17 -5.79
C PHE A 103 -2.99 -0.07 -4.94
N ALA A 104 -3.07 -1.23 -5.58
CA ALA A 104 -3.34 -2.50 -4.92
C ALA A 104 -2.27 -2.88 -3.88
N ASP A 105 -1.02 -2.49 -4.12
CA ASP A 105 0.10 -2.77 -3.22
C ASP A 105 0.09 -1.94 -1.93
N LEU A 106 -0.67 -0.84 -1.91
CA LEU A 106 -0.85 -0.06 -0.68
C LEU A 106 -1.69 -0.81 0.35
N GLY A 107 -2.77 -1.45 -0.10
CA GLY A 107 -3.78 -2.05 0.77
C GLY A 107 -4.66 -0.99 1.47
N THR A 108 -5.86 -1.38 1.88
CA THR A 108 -6.88 -0.47 2.44
C THR A 108 -6.39 0.29 3.66
N ALA A 109 -5.73 -0.37 4.60
CA ALA A 109 -5.24 0.27 5.82
C ALA A 109 -4.23 1.41 5.55
N ASN A 110 -3.32 1.22 4.60
CA ASN A 110 -2.34 2.25 4.25
C ASN A 110 -2.96 3.39 3.43
N ILE A 111 -3.95 3.08 2.60
CA ILE A 111 -4.76 4.08 1.87
C ILE A 111 -5.48 4.99 2.87
N ASP A 112 -6.13 4.42 3.89
CA ASP A 112 -6.82 5.20 4.92
C ASP A 112 -5.86 6.08 5.73
N ARG A 113 -4.67 5.59 6.02
CA ARG A 113 -3.64 6.36 6.71
C ARG A 113 -3.12 7.54 5.89
N LEU A 114 -3.02 7.41 4.57
CA LEU A 114 -2.70 8.53 3.68
C LEU A 114 -3.85 9.54 3.62
N ARG A 115 -5.10 9.08 3.57
CA ARG A 115 -6.31 9.92 3.56
C ARG A 115 -6.52 10.68 4.87
N THR A 116 -6.09 10.10 6.00
CA THR A 116 -6.24 10.68 7.34
C THR A 116 -4.94 11.24 7.91
N HIS A 117 -3.94 11.46 7.08
CA HIS A 117 -2.65 11.99 7.50
C HIS A 117 -2.80 13.37 8.18
N PRO A 118 -2.12 13.66 9.31
CA PRO A 118 -2.33 14.90 10.06
C PRO A 118 -1.96 16.18 9.29
N ILE A 119 -1.14 16.07 8.26
CA ILE A 119 -0.70 17.22 7.46
C ILE A 119 -1.62 17.38 6.24
N ARG A 120 -2.38 18.48 6.18
CA ARG A 120 -3.37 18.78 5.12
C ARG A 120 -2.83 18.69 3.70
N ARG A 121 -1.57 19.06 3.47
CA ARG A 121 -0.96 18.94 2.15
C ARG A 121 -0.90 17.49 1.68
N VAL A 122 -0.62 16.55 2.60
CA VAL A 122 -0.60 15.11 2.28
C VAL A 122 -2.02 14.60 2.03
N THR A 123 -3.00 14.93 2.88
CA THR A 123 -4.39 14.49 2.71
C THR A 123 -5.00 15.02 1.41
N ASN A 124 -4.74 16.27 1.06
CA ASN A 124 -5.25 16.84 -0.18
C ASN A 124 -4.66 16.14 -1.42
N GLU A 125 -3.34 15.92 -1.44
CA GLU A 125 -2.70 15.18 -2.53
C GLU A 125 -3.17 13.71 -2.56
N ALA A 126 -3.32 13.07 -1.39
CA ALA A 126 -3.83 11.71 -1.28
C ALA A 126 -5.24 11.59 -1.87
N ALA A 127 -6.13 12.54 -1.59
CA ALA A 127 -7.49 12.53 -2.14
C ALA A 127 -7.49 12.51 -3.68
N VAL A 128 -6.62 13.30 -4.31
CA VAL A 128 -6.51 13.37 -5.78
C VAL A 128 -5.85 12.12 -6.36
N VAL A 129 -4.69 11.76 -5.83
CA VAL A 129 -3.86 10.67 -6.37
C VAL A 129 -4.52 9.32 -6.18
N LEU A 130 -5.08 9.06 -4.98
CA LEU A 130 -5.69 7.77 -4.67
C LEU A 130 -7.03 7.58 -5.38
N ALA A 131 -7.81 8.66 -5.59
CA ALA A 131 -9.02 8.59 -6.40
C ALA A 131 -8.69 8.25 -7.86
N ALA A 132 -7.65 8.87 -8.43
CA ALA A 132 -7.23 8.59 -9.79
C ALA A 132 -6.63 7.19 -9.96
N ALA A 133 -5.82 6.74 -8.99
CA ALA A 133 -5.17 5.43 -9.02
C ALA A 133 -6.14 4.26 -8.76
N GLY A 134 -7.19 4.50 -7.97
CA GLY A 134 -8.26 3.53 -7.70
C GLY A 134 -9.42 3.59 -8.70
N ALA A 135 -9.35 4.45 -9.72
CA ALA A 135 -10.38 4.48 -10.77
C ALA A 135 -10.31 3.21 -11.64
N PRO A 136 -11.46 2.67 -12.08
CA PRO A 136 -11.50 1.54 -12.99
C PRO A 136 -10.69 1.80 -14.27
N SER A 137 -10.02 0.78 -14.79
CA SER A 137 -9.37 0.87 -16.10
C SER A 137 -10.41 1.18 -17.19
N LYS A 138 -9.96 1.69 -18.35
CA LYS A 138 -10.87 1.99 -19.46
C LYS A 138 -11.69 0.77 -19.91
N GLU A 139 -11.06 -0.41 -19.89
CA GLU A 139 -11.72 -1.68 -20.23
C GLU A 139 -12.78 -2.05 -19.19
N LYS A 140 -12.47 -1.90 -17.90
CA LYS A 140 -13.42 -2.14 -16.80
C LYS A 140 -14.55 -1.11 -16.84
N GLN A 141 -14.24 0.17 -17.10
CA GLN A 141 -15.24 1.22 -17.25
C GLN A 141 -16.20 0.91 -18.39
N ALA A 142 -15.71 0.51 -19.57
CA ALA A 142 -16.53 0.12 -20.69
C ALA A 142 -17.41 -1.11 -20.36
N LEU A 143 -16.89 -2.07 -19.61
CA LEU A 143 -17.66 -3.23 -19.15
C LEU A 143 -18.76 -2.83 -18.16
N ILE A 144 -18.45 -1.91 -17.23
CA ILE A 144 -19.45 -1.34 -16.31
C ILE A 144 -20.58 -0.67 -17.10
N GLU A 145 -20.26 0.18 -18.06
CA GLU A 145 -21.24 0.89 -18.91
C GLU A 145 -22.09 -0.10 -19.71
N GLN A 146 -21.50 -1.17 -20.23
CA GLN A 146 -22.21 -2.22 -20.96
C GLN A 146 -23.19 -2.98 -20.08
N LEU A 147 -22.80 -3.32 -18.84
CA LEU A 147 -23.61 -4.14 -17.93
C LEU A 147 -24.61 -3.33 -17.11
N LEU A 148 -24.43 -2.02 -16.98
CA LEU A 148 -25.27 -1.16 -16.15
C LEU A 148 -26.76 -1.25 -16.47
N PRO A 149 -27.22 -1.27 -17.74
CA PRO A 149 -28.64 -1.41 -18.07
C PRO A 149 -29.26 -2.73 -17.59
N GLU A 150 -28.45 -3.79 -17.51
CA GLU A 150 -28.92 -5.11 -17.03
C GLU A 150 -29.04 -5.15 -15.51
N VAL A 151 -28.07 -4.63 -14.78
CA VAL A 151 -28.09 -4.64 -13.30
C VAL A 151 -29.08 -3.65 -12.69
N GLN A 152 -29.62 -2.71 -13.48
CA GLN A 152 -30.69 -1.81 -13.05
C GLN A 152 -32.07 -2.47 -13.13
N LYS A 153 -32.20 -3.60 -13.80
CA LYS A 153 -33.46 -4.36 -13.84
C LYS A 153 -33.71 -5.07 -12.51
N PRO A 154 -34.98 -5.32 -12.15
CA PRO A 154 -35.29 -6.15 -10.98
C PRO A 154 -34.62 -7.50 -11.08
N GLY A 155 -33.86 -7.88 -10.04
CA GLY A 155 -33.18 -9.18 -9.98
C GLY A 155 -33.99 -10.22 -9.23
N ASP A 156 -33.60 -11.48 -9.41
CA ASP A 156 -34.10 -12.62 -8.62
C ASP A 156 -33.28 -12.71 -7.31
N VAL A 157 -33.92 -12.35 -6.20
CA VAL A 157 -33.28 -12.32 -4.86
C VAL A 157 -32.84 -13.72 -4.41
N ALA A 158 -33.62 -14.77 -4.71
CA ALA A 158 -33.31 -16.13 -4.31
C ALA A 158 -32.07 -16.66 -5.07
N ASN A 159 -32.04 -16.44 -6.37
CA ASN A 159 -30.90 -16.76 -7.21
C ASN A 159 -29.67 -15.94 -6.82
N GLY A 160 -29.83 -14.64 -6.59
CA GLY A 160 -28.75 -13.76 -6.12
C GLY A 160 -28.13 -14.22 -4.81
N LYS A 161 -28.94 -14.71 -3.86
CA LYS A 161 -28.45 -15.29 -2.60
C LYS A 161 -27.62 -16.56 -2.86
N MET A 162 -28.05 -17.44 -3.76
CA MET A 162 -27.26 -18.63 -4.10
C MET A 162 -25.91 -18.27 -4.73
N LEU A 163 -25.90 -17.31 -5.63
CA LEU A 163 -24.67 -16.82 -6.25
C LEU A 163 -23.73 -16.17 -5.22
N PHE A 164 -24.28 -15.37 -4.30
CA PHE A 164 -23.49 -14.79 -3.20
C PHE A 164 -22.85 -15.87 -2.33
N VAL A 165 -23.61 -16.89 -1.95
CA VAL A 165 -23.09 -18.02 -1.15
C VAL A 165 -21.96 -18.75 -1.87
N GLY A 166 -22.11 -18.97 -3.18
CA GLY A 166 -21.14 -19.72 -3.97
C GLY A 166 -19.86 -18.94 -4.31
N ALA A 167 -19.95 -17.62 -4.49
CA ALA A 167 -18.85 -16.82 -5.01
C ALA A 167 -18.25 -15.84 -4.00
N CYS A 168 -19.04 -15.30 -3.08
CA CYS A 168 -18.63 -14.16 -2.25
C CYS A 168 -18.51 -14.51 -0.76
N ALA A 169 -19.37 -15.43 -0.25
CA ALA A 169 -19.47 -15.73 1.17
C ALA A 169 -18.24 -16.46 1.75
N ILE A 170 -17.34 -16.93 0.91
CA ILE A 170 -16.05 -17.49 1.34
C ILE A 170 -15.15 -16.43 1.97
N CYS A 171 -15.29 -15.17 1.56
CA CYS A 171 -14.47 -14.04 2.03
C CYS A 171 -15.30 -12.95 2.74
N HIS A 172 -16.56 -12.77 2.36
CA HIS A 172 -17.41 -11.70 2.86
C HIS A 172 -18.56 -12.22 3.73
N LYS A 173 -18.95 -11.44 4.74
CA LYS A 173 -20.15 -11.67 5.53
C LYS A 173 -21.27 -10.73 5.11
N PHE A 174 -22.49 -11.25 5.03
CA PHE A 174 -23.73 -10.52 4.89
C PHE A 174 -24.80 -11.11 5.81
N GLY A 175 -25.12 -10.43 6.90
CA GLY A 175 -25.94 -10.96 7.98
C GLY A 175 -25.28 -12.23 8.56
N ASP A 176 -26.05 -13.32 8.63
CA ASP A 176 -25.59 -14.62 9.14
C ASP A 176 -24.91 -15.49 8.08
N VAL A 177 -24.78 -14.98 6.84
CA VAL A 177 -24.18 -15.72 5.72
C VAL A 177 -22.73 -15.28 5.55
N GLY A 178 -21.82 -16.26 5.45
CA GLY A 178 -20.38 -16.06 5.27
C GLY A 178 -19.57 -16.77 6.32
N ILE A 179 -18.43 -17.35 5.91
CA ILE A 179 -17.61 -18.26 6.74
C ILE A 179 -16.43 -17.55 7.39
N ARG A 180 -15.90 -16.49 6.76
CA ARG A 180 -14.66 -15.82 7.18
C ARG A 180 -14.78 -14.31 7.11
N ASP A 181 -14.05 -13.63 8.01
CA ASP A 181 -13.85 -12.17 7.98
C ASP A 181 -12.54 -11.84 7.22
N VAL A 182 -12.42 -12.33 6.00
CA VAL A 182 -11.26 -12.04 5.13
C VAL A 182 -11.47 -10.73 4.38
N GLY A 183 -12.67 -10.55 3.84
CA GLY A 183 -13.11 -9.30 3.23
C GLY A 183 -13.97 -8.48 4.19
N PRO A 184 -14.20 -7.18 3.92
CA PRO A 184 -15.08 -6.36 4.72
C PRO A 184 -16.50 -6.93 4.76
N PRO A 185 -17.24 -6.75 5.90
CA PRO A 185 -18.63 -7.12 5.98
C PRO A 185 -19.48 -6.27 5.03
N LEU A 186 -20.43 -6.91 4.34
CA LEU A 186 -21.28 -6.25 3.35
C LEU A 186 -22.62 -5.77 3.93
N ALA A 187 -22.76 -5.75 5.27
CA ALA A 187 -23.93 -5.16 5.93
C ALA A 187 -24.02 -3.67 5.57
N GLY A 188 -25.19 -3.25 5.07
CA GLY A 188 -25.42 -1.86 4.67
C GLY A 188 -24.96 -1.51 3.24
N ILE A 189 -24.28 -2.41 2.53
CA ILE A 189 -23.81 -2.14 1.16
C ILE A 189 -24.94 -1.84 0.16
N GLY A 190 -26.18 -2.23 0.49
CA GLY A 190 -27.37 -1.89 -0.30
C GLY A 190 -27.71 -0.40 -0.34
N ALA A 191 -27.07 0.43 0.51
CA ALA A 191 -27.16 1.89 0.40
C ALA A 191 -26.45 2.43 -0.85
N HIS A 192 -25.50 1.66 -1.40
CA HIS A 192 -24.88 1.92 -2.70
C HIS A 192 -25.84 1.51 -3.81
N GLY A 193 -25.97 2.33 -4.82
CA GLY A 193 -26.81 1.98 -5.97
C GLY A 193 -26.22 0.85 -6.83
N PRO A 194 -27.03 0.24 -7.73
CA PRO A 194 -26.58 -0.87 -8.57
C PRO A 194 -25.29 -0.56 -9.38
N ALA A 195 -25.13 0.66 -9.84
CA ALA A 195 -23.94 1.10 -10.60
C ALA A 195 -22.67 1.05 -9.76
N GLU A 196 -22.76 1.52 -8.51
CA GLU A 196 -21.63 1.53 -7.59
C GLU A 196 -21.26 0.09 -7.16
N LEU A 197 -22.28 -0.73 -6.84
CA LEU A 197 -22.08 -2.14 -6.55
C LEU A 197 -21.43 -2.89 -7.71
N LEU A 198 -21.88 -2.64 -8.93
CA LEU A 198 -21.27 -3.24 -10.12
C LEU A 198 -19.80 -2.86 -10.26
N ALA A 199 -19.46 -1.59 -10.02
CA ALA A 199 -18.07 -1.14 -10.05
C ALA A 199 -17.23 -1.86 -8.99
N HIS A 200 -17.71 -1.99 -7.76
CA HIS A 200 -17.00 -2.71 -6.69
C HIS A 200 -16.84 -4.21 -6.95
N ILE A 201 -17.76 -4.84 -7.70
CA ILE A 201 -17.64 -6.25 -8.08
C ILE A 201 -16.62 -6.45 -9.20
N LEU A 202 -16.60 -5.57 -10.20
CA LEU A 202 -15.72 -5.68 -11.36
C LEU A 202 -14.30 -5.16 -11.08
N ASP A 203 -14.17 -4.23 -10.14
CA ASP A 203 -12.89 -3.63 -9.74
C ASP A 203 -12.83 -3.46 -8.22
N PRO A 204 -12.70 -4.55 -7.47
CA PRO A 204 -12.62 -4.55 -6.01
C PRO A 204 -11.29 -3.91 -5.59
N ASN A 205 -11.29 -2.64 -5.17
CA ASN A 205 -10.16 -1.88 -4.65
C ASN A 205 -10.36 -1.53 -3.19
#